data_1be7c3f2e1a1c488ec7500306c80831c
#
_entry.id   1be7c3f2e1a1c488ec7500306c80831c
#
_cell.length_a   1.000
_cell.length_b   1.000
_cell.length_c   1.000
_cell.angle_alpha   90.00
_cell.angle_beta   90.00
_cell.angle_gamma   90.00
#
_symmetry.space_group_name_H-M   'P 1'
#
loop_
_entity.id
_entity.type
_entity.pdbx_description
1 polymer ?
#
loop_
_entity_poly.entity_id
_entity_poly.type
_entity_poly.pdbx_seq_one_letter_code
_entity_poly.pdbx_strand_id
1 'polypeptide(L)'
;MPDYSIALQMKNISKSFGPVQANRNVDLDVRHGEILAILGENGSGKTTLMNMIAGIYYPDEGQIFVNGEEATIRSPKDAFRYGIGMIHQHFKLVDVFTAAENIVLGINEGNRFDLAETEEKVAEITRKYHFEMDPRKKVYDMAVSEKQTVEILKVLYRGADILILDEPTAVLTPQEIDKLFAVLRKMREDGKSIIIITHKLHEVMAISDRVAVLRKGEHIATVETANTTESALTEMMVGKKVVLNIERSEPKDPADRLCIEGLSLKNQEGTQILDHVSFTARSGEILGIAGIAGSGQKELLEAIAGLQHLEEGSLIFHNPKKDQPVTFFHKNLHRVKQLAAEGAFRYEDGETVSFAGKTDKEIRALVNDGKVLFKEDEIIDLRDRTPLEIRELGIRLSFVPEDRLGMGLVGNMDIVDNMMLRSYRKGKSMFVDRTKPGALADKIIHDLEVVTPSAHTPVRRLSGGNVQKVLVRRTESPDGGVPRARSGHQLLLHDLPSAE
;
A
#
# COMPACT_ATOMS: atom_id res chain seq x y z
N MET A 1 33.15 22.78 -18.55
CA MET A 1 32.14 22.05 -17.75
C MET A 1 32.73 21.96 -16.37
N PRO A 2 31.98 22.21 -15.28
CA PRO A 2 32.51 21.99 -13.96
C PRO A 2 32.89 20.52 -13.83
N ASP A 3 34.13 20.26 -13.44
CA ASP A 3 34.64 18.92 -13.18
C ASP A 3 34.09 18.50 -11.81
N TYR A 4 32.90 17.92 -11.81
CA TYR A 4 32.31 17.39 -10.58
C TYR A 4 33.08 16.12 -10.20
N SER A 5 33.89 16.19 -9.15
CA SER A 5 34.54 15.01 -8.61
C SER A 5 33.47 14.00 -8.15
N ILE A 6 33.69 12.71 -8.45
CA ILE A 6 32.75 11.63 -8.13
C ILE A 6 33.03 11.12 -6.72
N ALA A 7 32.03 11.19 -5.85
CA ALA A 7 32.09 10.66 -4.49
C ALA A 7 31.93 9.14 -4.44
N LEU A 8 31.01 8.60 -5.26
CA LEU A 8 30.73 7.18 -5.33
C LEU A 8 30.49 6.77 -6.79
N GLN A 9 31.09 5.66 -7.24
CA GLN A 9 30.83 5.11 -8.55
C GLN A 9 30.65 3.59 -8.46
N MET A 10 29.63 3.10 -9.11
CA MET A 10 29.36 1.67 -9.32
C MET A 10 29.53 1.35 -10.81
N LYS A 11 30.25 0.28 -11.13
CA LYS A 11 30.48 -0.16 -12.52
C LYS A 11 30.08 -1.63 -12.70
N ASN A 12 29.20 -1.87 -13.67
CA ASN A 12 28.73 -3.21 -14.06
C ASN A 12 28.22 -4.06 -12.89
N ILE A 13 27.56 -3.45 -11.92
CA ILE A 13 27.08 -4.13 -10.71
C ILE A 13 25.94 -5.08 -11.03
N SER A 14 26.15 -6.36 -10.71
CA SER A 14 25.14 -7.41 -10.82
C SER A 14 24.93 -8.13 -9.49
N LYS A 15 23.66 -8.49 -9.22
CA LYS A 15 23.28 -9.25 -8.01
C LYS A 15 22.10 -10.16 -8.28
N SER A 16 22.25 -11.45 -7.92
CA SER A 16 21.20 -12.45 -8.04
C SER A 16 20.90 -13.12 -6.69
N PHE A 17 19.66 -13.51 -6.50
CA PHE A 17 19.20 -14.30 -5.37
C PHE A 17 18.50 -15.56 -5.91
N GLY A 18 19.25 -16.65 -6.04
CA GLY A 18 18.77 -17.84 -6.74
C GLY A 18 18.38 -17.52 -8.18
N PRO A 19 17.16 -17.81 -8.63
CA PRO A 19 16.73 -17.54 -10.01
C PRO A 19 16.37 -16.07 -10.27
N VAL A 20 16.31 -15.21 -9.23
CA VAL A 20 15.92 -13.81 -9.35
C VAL A 20 17.14 -12.93 -9.49
N GLN A 21 17.32 -12.32 -10.65
CA GLN A 21 18.34 -11.30 -10.89
C GLN A 21 17.81 -9.94 -10.43
N ALA A 22 18.27 -9.47 -9.27
CA ALA A 22 17.82 -8.24 -8.66
C ALA A 22 18.44 -6.98 -9.29
N ASN A 23 19.72 -7.07 -9.70
CA ASN A 23 20.41 -6.03 -10.45
C ASN A 23 21.24 -6.67 -11.57
N ARG A 24 21.32 -6.00 -12.74
CA ARG A 24 22.04 -6.47 -13.91
C ARG A 24 22.81 -5.33 -14.57
N ASN A 25 24.15 -5.45 -14.57
CA ASN A 25 25.08 -4.49 -15.19
C ASN A 25 24.74 -3.02 -14.88
N VAL A 26 24.49 -2.71 -13.60
CA VAL A 26 24.11 -1.36 -13.18
C VAL A 26 25.34 -0.49 -13.06
N ASP A 27 25.34 0.61 -13.81
CA ASP A 27 26.29 1.72 -13.67
C ASP A 27 25.61 2.89 -12.99
N LEU A 28 26.23 3.45 -11.95
CA LEU A 28 25.71 4.57 -11.19
C LEU A 28 26.87 5.44 -10.69
N ASP A 29 26.74 6.75 -10.78
CA ASP A 29 27.68 7.69 -10.19
C ASP A 29 26.96 8.71 -9.30
N VAL A 30 27.60 9.10 -8.20
CA VAL A 30 27.17 10.14 -7.27
C VAL A 30 28.26 11.17 -7.18
N ARG A 31 27.93 12.45 -7.42
CA ARG A 31 28.87 13.55 -7.34
C ARG A 31 29.05 14.05 -5.91
N HIS A 32 30.17 14.68 -5.60
CA HIS A 32 30.33 15.36 -4.32
C HIS A 32 29.34 16.51 -4.18
N GLY A 33 28.68 16.58 -2.99
CA GLY A 33 27.76 17.67 -2.68
C GLY A 33 26.51 17.69 -3.57
N GLU A 34 26.03 16.51 -4.04
CA GLU A 34 24.75 16.41 -4.73
C GLU A 34 23.72 15.60 -3.94
N ILE A 35 22.46 15.81 -4.25
CA ILE A 35 21.35 14.95 -3.88
C ILE A 35 20.92 14.17 -5.11
N LEU A 36 21.25 12.88 -5.15
CA LEU A 36 20.82 11.95 -6.22
C LEU A 36 19.59 11.18 -5.76
N ALA A 37 18.49 11.29 -6.50
CA ALA A 37 17.33 10.45 -6.29
C ALA A 37 17.43 9.13 -7.09
N ILE A 38 17.13 8.02 -6.44
CA ILE A 38 16.98 6.70 -7.09
C ILE A 38 15.49 6.39 -7.22
N LEU A 39 15.01 6.39 -8.45
CA LEU A 39 13.61 6.22 -8.78
C LEU A 39 13.35 4.87 -9.47
N GLY A 40 12.18 4.26 -9.27
CA GLY A 40 11.79 3.01 -9.93
C GLY A 40 10.63 2.34 -9.20
N GLU A 41 9.93 1.44 -9.88
CA GLU A 41 8.84 0.67 -9.28
C GLU A 41 9.31 -0.22 -8.13
N ASN A 42 8.37 -0.69 -7.31
CA ASN A 42 8.67 -1.68 -6.28
C ASN A 42 9.22 -2.96 -6.91
N GLY A 43 10.36 -3.44 -6.39
CA GLY A 43 11.07 -4.60 -6.96
C GLY A 43 12.01 -4.28 -8.13
N SER A 44 12.24 -3.00 -8.47
CA SER A 44 13.19 -2.61 -9.52
C SER A 44 14.67 -2.74 -9.12
N GLY A 45 14.99 -3.20 -7.91
CA GLY A 45 16.36 -3.41 -7.43
C GLY A 45 16.99 -2.26 -6.66
N LYS A 46 16.27 -1.15 -6.37
CA LYS A 46 16.80 0.03 -5.66
C LYS A 46 17.42 -0.31 -4.31
N THR A 47 16.63 -0.88 -3.41
CA THR A 47 17.10 -1.26 -2.05
C THR A 47 18.21 -2.30 -2.10
N THR A 48 18.18 -3.24 -3.07
CA THR A 48 19.27 -4.21 -3.26
C THR A 48 20.58 -3.51 -3.65
N LEU A 49 20.50 -2.56 -4.59
CA LEU A 49 21.64 -1.77 -5.03
C LEU A 49 22.26 -0.98 -3.86
N MET A 50 21.43 -0.31 -3.07
CA MET A 50 21.89 0.47 -1.92
C MET A 50 22.44 -0.43 -0.80
N ASN A 51 21.85 -1.59 -0.58
CA ASN A 51 22.36 -2.55 0.39
C ASN A 51 23.75 -3.10 0.02
N MET A 52 24.13 -3.10 -1.27
CA MET A 52 25.50 -3.43 -1.67
C MET A 52 26.47 -2.30 -1.29
N ILE A 53 26.09 -1.05 -1.45
CA ILE A 53 26.92 0.10 -1.02
C ILE A 53 27.02 0.12 0.50
N ALA A 54 25.95 -0.21 1.22
CA ALA A 54 25.92 -0.24 2.68
C ALA A 54 26.63 -1.49 3.28
N GLY A 55 27.13 -2.41 2.46
CA GLY A 55 27.83 -3.60 2.91
C GLY A 55 26.95 -4.70 3.51
N ILE A 56 25.63 -4.67 3.25
CA ILE A 56 24.68 -5.73 3.66
C ILE A 56 24.74 -6.89 2.68
N TYR A 57 24.86 -6.60 1.38
CA TYR A 57 25.09 -7.57 0.33
C TYR A 57 26.44 -7.30 -0.35
N TYR A 58 27.05 -8.35 -0.89
CA TYR A 58 28.20 -8.22 -1.75
C TYR A 58 27.77 -8.43 -3.21
N PRO A 59 28.20 -7.59 -4.17
CA PRO A 59 27.86 -7.79 -5.57
C PRO A 59 28.43 -9.10 -6.09
N ASP A 60 27.74 -9.76 -7.01
CA ASP A 60 28.23 -10.97 -7.67
C ASP A 60 29.23 -10.63 -8.76
N GLU A 61 29.03 -9.45 -9.41
CA GLU A 61 29.91 -8.90 -10.44
C GLU A 61 29.96 -7.38 -10.34
N GLY A 62 31.02 -6.78 -10.89
CA GLY A 62 31.25 -5.34 -10.94
C GLY A 62 32.10 -4.81 -9.80
N GLN A 63 32.32 -3.49 -9.79
CA GLN A 63 33.24 -2.81 -8.88
C GLN A 63 32.59 -1.55 -8.31
N ILE A 64 32.93 -1.23 -7.06
CA ILE A 64 32.52 0.00 -6.38
C ILE A 64 33.77 0.84 -6.16
N PHE A 65 33.68 2.14 -6.46
CA PHE A 65 34.73 3.11 -6.22
C PHE A 65 34.22 4.21 -5.30
N VAL A 66 35.01 4.62 -4.33
CA VAL A 66 34.74 5.75 -3.41
C VAL A 66 35.89 6.73 -3.54
N ASN A 67 35.58 7.98 -3.86
CA ASN A 67 36.58 9.02 -4.10
C ASN A 67 37.66 8.64 -5.16
N GLY A 68 37.26 7.85 -6.16
CA GLY A 68 38.14 7.36 -7.23
C GLY A 68 38.98 6.13 -6.89
N GLU A 69 38.94 5.64 -5.65
CA GLU A 69 39.65 4.43 -5.23
C GLU A 69 38.67 3.22 -5.19
N GLU A 70 39.15 2.06 -5.64
CA GLU A 70 38.34 0.85 -5.59
C GLU A 70 38.07 0.43 -4.13
N ALA A 71 36.80 0.30 -3.79
CA ALA A 71 36.33 -0.01 -2.43
C ALA A 71 35.79 -1.43 -2.34
N THR A 72 36.36 -2.23 -1.47
CA THR A 72 35.83 -3.57 -1.13
C THR A 72 34.95 -3.47 0.11
N ILE A 73 33.64 -3.47 -0.07
CA ILE A 73 32.65 -3.29 0.98
C ILE A 73 31.95 -4.64 1.25
N ARG A 74 32.36 -5.35 2.30
CA ARG A 74 31.81 -6.67 2.68
C ARG A 74 30.98 -6.64 3.94
N SER A 75 30.99 -5.51 4.65
CA SER A 75 30.24 -5.33 5.88
C SER A 75 29.86 -3.85 6.07
N PRO A 76 28.84 -3.54 6.89
CA PRO A 76 28.52 -2.16 7.24
C PRO A 76 29.69 -1.43 7.90
N LYS A 77 30.60 -2.12 8.58
CA LYS A 77 31.83 -1.51 9.13
C LYS A 77 32.76 -1.02 8.02
N ASP A 78 32.86 -1.75 6.92
CA ASP A 78 33.66 -1.32 5.78
C ASP A 78 33.03 -0.09 5.12
N ALA A 79 31.69 -0.09 4.92
CA ALA A 79 30.98 1.08 4.40
C ALA A 79 31.26 2.33 5.23
N PHE A 80 31.19 2.23 6.56
CA PHE A 80 31.53 3.36 7.45
C PHE A 80 32.97 3.83 7.34
N ARG A 81 33.96 2.94 7.10
CA ARG A 81 35.36 3.34 6.87
C ARG A 81 35.53 4.18 5.61
N TYR A 82 34.66 3.97 4.61
CA TYR A 82 34.60 4.77 3.40
C TYR A 82 33.68 6.00 3.54
N GLY A 83 33.22 6.31 4.75
CA GLY A 83 32.33 7.44 5.00
C GLY A 83 30.90 7.25 4.49
N ILE A 84 30.44 6.00 4.29
CA ILE A 84 29.12 5.69 3.79
C ILE A 84 28.22 5.30 4.96
N GLY A 85 27.05 5.94 5.08
CA GLY A 85 26.04 5.61 6.08
C GLY A 85 24.67 5.46 5.48
N MET A 86 23.88 4.45 5.92
CA MET A 86 22.55 4.18 5.43
C MET A 86 21.51 4.27 6.54
N ILE A 87 20.44 4.99 6.25
CA ILE A 87 19.23 5.09 7.06
C ILE A 87 18.16 4.23 6.38
N HIS A 88 17.69 3.21 7.11
CA HIS A 88 16.75 2.23 6.59
C HIS A 88 15.30 2.73 6.73
N GLN A 89 14.41 2.21 5.89
CA GLN A 89 12.96 2.46 5.93
C GLN A 89 12.34 2.14 7.31
N HIS A 90 12.83 1.09 7.99
CA HIS A 90 12.43 0.74 9.36
C HIS A 90 13.54 1.11 10.34
N PHE A 91 13.22 1.89 11.35
CA PHE A 91 14.16 2.36 12.35
C PHE A 91 14.87 1.20 13.07
N LYS A 92 16.18 1.30 13.18
CA LYS A 92 17.03 0.35 13.90
C LYS A 92 17.45 0.92 15.26
N LEU A 93 16.44 1.36 16.04
CA LEU A 93 16.61 1.94 17.35
C LEU A 93 16.14 0.98 18.45
N VAL A 94 16.77 1.10 19.62
CA VAL A 94 16.39 0.37 20.84
C VAL A 94 15.46 1.29 21.64
N ASP A 95 14.20 0.92 21.77
CA ASP A 95 13.16 1.79 22.34
C ASP A 95 13.45 2.23 23.78
N VAL A 96 14.04 1.36 24.60
CA VAL A 96 14.33 1.64 26.03
C VAL A 96 15.56 2.55 26.23
N PHE A 97 16.33 2.83 25.17
CA PHE A 97 17.50 3.70 25.20
C PHE A 97 17.13 5.14 24.88
N THR A 98 17.99 6.08 25.33
CA THR A 98 17.91 7.48 24.90
C THR A 98 18.40 7.65 23.47
N ALA A 99 18.18 8.84 22.88
CA ALA A 99 18.76 9.18 21.58
C ALA A 99 20.29 9.06 21.61
N ALA A 100 20.95 9.66 22.60
CA ALA A 100 22.40 9.60 22.72
C ALA A 100 22.93 8.16 22.85
N GLU A 101 22.30 7.32 23.68
CA GLU A 101 22.66 5.91 23.82
C GLU A 101 22.52 5.14 22.50
N ASN A 102 21.46 5.41 21.72
CA ASN A 102 21.26 4.78 20.40
C ASN A 102 22.30 5.23 19.36
N ILE A 103 22.70 6.51 19.39
CA ILE A 103 23.66 7.07 18.43
C ILE A 103 25.02 6.40 18.57
N VAL A 104 25.47 6.15 19.80
CA VAL A 104 26.78 5.55 20.06
C VAL A 104 26.77 4.02 20.13
N LEU A 105 25.59 3.41 20.10
CA LEU A 105 25.47 1.96 20.19
C LEU A 105 26.33 1.24 19.11
N GLY A 106 27.25 0.39 19.57
CA GLY A 106 28.17 -0.36 18.69
C GLY A 106 29.40 0.42 18.19
N ILE A 107 29.66 1.60 18.70
CA ILE A 107 30.92 2.30 18.49
C ILE A 107 31.91 1.82 19.55
N ASN A 108 32.93 1.04 19.13
CA ASN A 108 34.02 0.59 19.99
C ASN A 108 35.18 1.58 19.88
N GLU A 109 35.14 2.66 20.62
CA GLU A 109 36.30 3.51 20.86
C GLU A 109 36.96 3.11 22.20
N GLY A 110 37.65 2.00 22.19
CA GLY A 110 38.76 1.50 23.06
C GLY A 110 38.87 1.84 24.54
N ASN A 111 38.14 2.77 25.15
CA ASN A 111 38.17 3.07 26.59
C ASN A 111 36.98 3.95 26.99
N ARG A 112 36.27 3.54 28.03
CA ARG A 112 35.23 4.27 28.76
C ARG A 112 34.30 5.12 27.89
N PHE A 113 33.10 4.60 27.68
CA PHE A 113 31.97 5.35 27.16
C PHE A 113 31.66 6.53 28.09
N ASP A 114 31.80 7.76 27.58
CA ASP A 114 31.37 8.98 28.27
C ASP A 114 30.09 9.52 27.63
N LEU A 115 28.99 9.37 28.36
CA LEU A 115 27.67 9.80 27.89
C LEU A 115 27.59 11.33 27.78
N ALA A 116 28.27 12.08 28.66
CA ALA A 116 28.25 13.53 28.65
C ALA A 116 28.98 14.11 27.42
N GLU A 117 30.14 13.55 27.06
CA GLU A 117 30.85 13.90 25.81
C GLU A 117 30.02 13.59 24.57
N THR A 118 29.30 12.45 24.61
CA THR A 118 28.38 12.06 23.52
C THR A 118 27.23 13.05 23.38
N GLU A 119 26.56 13.39 24.48
CA GLU A 119 25.47 14.36 24.49
C GLU A 119 25.93 15.73 23.96
N GLU A 120 27.16 16.18 24.28
CA GLU A 120 27.71 17.42 23.77
C GLU A 120 27.96 17.39 22.26
N LYS A 121 28.60 16.33 21.73
CA LYS A 121 28.81 16.13 20.29
C LYS A 121 27.48 16.03 19.54
N VAL A 122 26.49 15.31 20.08
CA VAL A 122 25.17 15.23 19.50
C VAL A 122 24.50 16.59 19.47
N ALA A 123 24.59 17.37 20.55
CA ALA A 123 24.06 18.72 20.62
C ALA A 123 24.75 19.68 19.63
N GLU A 124 26.06 19.51 19.37
CA GLU A 124 26.78 20.26 18.35
C GLU A 124 26.25 19.99 16.94
N ILE A 125 26.10 18.69 16.55
CA ILE A 125 25.57 18.29 15.26
C ILE A 125 24.11 18.77 15.12
N THR A 126 23.30 18.62 16.18
CA THR A 126 21.91 19.08 16.25
C THR A 126 21.80 20.59 16.00
N ARG A 127 22.67 21.41 16.63
CA ARG A 127 22.72 22.85 16.37
C ARG A 127 23.17 23.20 14.95
N LYS A 128 24.17 22.47 14.43
CA LYS A 128 24.70 22.69 13.07
C LYS A 128 23.65 22.54 11.99
N TYR A 129 22.80 21.51 12.09
CA TYR A 129 21.80 21.17 11.09
C TYR A 129 20.37 21.58 11.48
N HIS A 130 20.22 22.31 12.60
CA HIS A 130 18.92 22.80 13.11
C HIS A 130 17.90 21.70 13.40
N PHE A 131 18.35 20.55 13.89
CA PHE A 131 17.45 19.53 14.38
C PHE A 131 16.79 19.95 15.71
N GLU A 132 15.53 19.61 15.88
CA GLU A 132 14.80 19.77 17.15
C GLU A 132 14.78 18.41 17.86
N MET A 133 15.74 18.12 18.73
CA MET A 133 15.83 16.83 19.43
C MET A 133 16.53 16.95 20.77
N ASP A 134 15.97 16.33 21.81
CA ASP A 134 16.60 16.17 23.12
C ASP A 134 17.40 14.85 23.16
N PRO A 135 18.75 14.90 23.31
CA PRO A 135 19.59 13.71 23.37
C PRO A 135 19.22 12.72 24.50
N ARG A 136 18.56 13.21 25.56
CA ARG A 136 18.21 12.44 26.76
C ARG A 136 16.83 11.79 26.67
N LYS A 137 16.02 12.17 25.67
CA LYS A 137 14.68 11.61 25.47
C LYS A 137 14.78 10.13 25.13
N LYS A 138 13.91 9.30 25.74
CA LYS A 138 13.82 7.87 25.42
C LYS A 138 13.11 7.67 24.08
N VAL A 139 13.56 6.70 23.31
CA VAL A 139 13.03 6.45 21.94
C VAL A 139 11.54 6.05 21.96
N TYR A 140 11.07 5.33 22.97
CA TYR A 140 9.64 5.00 23.07
C TYR A 140 8.72 6.21 23.27
N ASP A 141 9.25 7.35 23.79
CA ASP A 141 8.51 8.62 23.96
C ASP A 141 8.60 9.54 22.74
N MET A 142 9.33 9.13 21.70
CA MET A 142 9.59 9.96 20.52
C MET A 142 8.51 9.80 19.47
N ALA A 143 8.14 10.92 18.83
CA ALA A 143 7.40 10.91 17.57
C ALA A 143 8.24 10.26 16.45
N VAL A 144 7.58 9.87 15.37
CA VAL A 144 8.23 9.21 14.23
C VAL A 144 9.33 10.07 13.60
N SER A 145 9.08 11.36 13.43
CA SER A 145 10.04 12.34 12.92
C SER A 145 11.27 12.50 13.82
N GLU A 146 11.09 12.43 15.15
CA GLU A 146 12.20 12.44 16.10
C GLU A 146 13.06 11.18 15.98
N LYS A 147 12.42 9.99 15.85
CA LYS A 147 13.13 8.71 15.62
C LYS A 147 13.95 8.75 14.34
N GLN A 148 13.43 9.35 13.29
CA GLN A 148 14.16 9.55 12.03
C GLN A 148 15.37 10.49 12.23
N THR A 149 15.17 11.56 12.97
CA THR A 149 16.29 12.48 13.33
C THR A 149 17.40 11.72 14.06
N VAL A 150 17.07 10.83 15.00
CA VAL A 150 18.07 10.00 15.71
C VAL A 150 18.85 9.11 14.74
N GLU A 151 18.20 8.47 13.75
CA GLU A 151 18.88 7.66 12.74
C GLU A 151 19.83 8.50 11.86
N ILE A 152 19.43 9.71 11.48
CA ILE A 152 20.29 10.63 10.72
C ILE A 152 21.49 11.03 11.57
N LEU A 153 21.27 11.45 12.83
CA LEU A 153 22.33 11.85 13.75
C LEU A 153 23.30 10.71 14.03
N LYS A 154 22.84 9.48 14.14
CA LYS A 154 23.66 8.28 14.31
C LYS A 154 24.66 8.08 13.17
N VAL A 155 24.24 8.35 11.94
CA VAL A 155 25.10 8.26 10.75
C VAL A 155 26.07 9.44 10.69
N LEU A 156 25.61 10.65 10.98
CA LEU A 156 26.45 11.86 11.01
C LEU A 156 27.50 11.82 12.13
N TYR A 157 27.12 11.37 13.31
CA TYR A 157 28.04 11.22 14.45
C TYR A 157 29.22 10.30 14.11
N ARG A 158 28.98 9.29 13.26
CA ARG A 158 30.01 8.37 12.76
C ARG A 158 30.86 8.93 11.62
N GLY A 159 30.61 10.18 11.22
CA GLY A 159 31.41 10.88 10.21
C GLY A 159 31.08 10.50 8.77
N ALA A 160 29.83 10.09 8.48
CA ALA A 160 29.44 9.80 7.11
C ALA A 160 29.49 11.06 6.22
N ASP A 161 30.06 10.90 5.02
CA ASP A 161 30.11 11.89 3.94
C ASP A 161 29.14 11.56 2.82
N ILE A 162 28.78 10.28 2.67
CA ILE A 162 27.79 9.77 1.73
C ILE A 162 26.64 9.17 2.53
N LEU A 163 25.46 9.79 2.44
CA LEU A 163 24.26 9.36 3.16
C LEU A 163 23.28 8.70 2.19
N ILE A 164 22.76 7.54 2.57
CA ILE A 164 21.70 6.81 1.82
C ILE A 164 20.46 6.82 2.68
N LEU A 165 19.35 7.34 2.15
CA LEU A 165 18.04 7.37 2.80
C LEU A 165 17.05 6.51 2.00
N ASP A 166 16.53 5.45 2.61
CA ASP A 166 15.56 4.54 1.98
C ASP A 166 14.14 4.92 2.40
N GLU A 167 13.38 5.51 1.48
CA GLU A 167 12.00 6.02 1.68
C GLU A 167 11.83 6.88 2.96
N PRO A 168 12.61 7.97 3.12
CA PRO A 168 12.67 8.70 4.38
C PRO A 168 11.38 9.46 4.72
N THR A 169 10.47 9.60 3.79
CA THR A 169 9.23 10.40 3.91
C THR A 169 7.98 9.54 4.06
N ALA A 170 8.11 8.21 4.13
CA ALA A 170 6.98 7.28 4.07
C ALA A 170 5.93 7.48 5.19
N VAL A 171 6.36 8.02 6.33
CA VAL A 171 5.54 8.15 7.56
C VAL A 171 5.52 9.59 8.11
N LEU A 172 6.00 10.56 7.34
CA LEU A 172 6.08 11.96 7.74
C LEU A 172 4.89 12.77 7.20
N THR A 173 4.48 13.78 7.95
CA THR A 173 3.55 14.81 7.50
C THR A 173 4.23 15.77 6.50
N PRO A 174 3.50 16.52 5.66
CA PRO A 174 4.06 17.50 4.73
C PRO A 174 5.00 18.49 5.40
N GLN A 175 4.63 18.99 6.58
CA GLN A 175 5.43 19.95 7.35
C GLN A 175 6.76 19.33 7.84
N GLU A 176 6.73 18.03 8.20
CA GLU A 176 7.93 17.29 8.59
C GLU A 176 8.83 16.99 7.39
N ILE A 177 8.23 16.73 6.20
CA ILE A 177 8.98 16.57 4.95
C ILE A 177 9.72 17.84 4.58
N ASP A 178 9.07 19.00 4.68
CA ASP A 178 9.71 20.29 4.41
C ASP A 178 10.90 20.54 5.35
N LYS A 179 10.75 20.23 6.65
CA LYS A 179 11.85 20.31 7.63
C LYS A 179 13.01 19.36 7.26
N LEU A 180 12.70 18.10 6.91
CA LEU A 180 13.70 17.13 6.48
C LEU A 180 14.44 17.62 5.24
N PHE A 181 13.73 18.12 4.22
CA PHE A 181 14.33 18.63 3.00
C PHE A 181 15.24 19.85 3.25
N ALA A 182 14.85 20.73 4.16
CA ALA A 182 15.71 21.85 4.57
C ALA A 182 17.03 21.36 5.19
N VAL A 183 16.97 20.32 6.03
CA VAL A 183 18.15 19.69 6.62
C VAL A 183 19.04 19.05 5.55
N LEU A 184 18.45 18.29 4.62
CA LEU A 184 19.20 17.62 3.53
C LEU A 184 19.89 18.64 2.61
N ARG A 185 19.22 19.75 2.27
CA ARG A 185 19.84 20.86 1.51
C ARG A 185 21.05 21.45 2.27
N LYS A 186 20.91 21.65 3.58
CA LYS A 186 22.01 22.14 4.41
C LYS A 186 23.20 21.18 4.44
N MET A 187 22.93 19.87 4.54
CA MET A 187 23.98 18.84 4.47
C MET A 187 24.69 18.85 3.11
N ARG A 188 23.93 19.00 2.01
CA ARG A 188 24.49 19.13 0.65
C ARG A 188 25.38 20.37 0.54
N GLU A 189 24.94 21.52 1.06
CA GLU A 189 25.75 22.75 1.09
C GLU A 189 27.04 22.58 1.89
N ASP A 190 27.03 21.73 2.93
CA ASP A 190 28.22 21.35 3.71
C ASP A 190 29.09 20.29 2.99
N GLY A 191 28.81 19.97 1.72
CA GLY A 191 29.57 19.04 0.89
C GLY A 191 29.23 17.57 1.06
N LYS A 192 28.18 17.22 1.83
CA LYS A 192 27.72 15.83 1.93
C LYS A 192 27.05 15.39 0.63
N SER A 193 27.29 14.16 0.21
CA SER A 193 26.61 13.52 -0.93
C SER A 193 25.45 12.69 -0.40
N ILE A 194 24.28 12.86 -1.00
CA ILE A 194 23.04 12.26 -0.48
C ILE A 194 22.37 11.43 -1.57
N ILE A 195 22.01 10.19 -1.26
CA ILE A 195 21.23 9.32 -2.12
C ILE A 195 19.87 9.11 -1.46
N ILE A 196 18.80 9.47 -2.15
CA ILE A 196 17.43 9.28 -1.66
C ILE A 196 16.74 8.25 -2.53
N ILE A 197 16.23 7.19 -1.91
CA ILE A 197 15.32 6.25 -2.56
C ILE A 197 13.89 6.70 -2.25
N THR A 198 13.12 6.99 -3.28
CA THR A 198 11.69 7.27 -3.17
C THR A 198 10.96 6.85 -4.44
N HIS A 199 9.67 6.66 -4.35
CA HIS A 199 8.78 6.46 -5.48
C HIS A 199 7.85 7.66 -5.72
N LYS A 200 7.94 8.69 -4.88
CA LYS A 200 7.12 9.91 -4.93
C LYS A 200 7.78 10.95 -5.85
N LEU A 201 7.23 11.13 -7.03
CA LEU A 201 7.81 11.99 -8.07
C LEU A 201 7.93 13.46 -7.66
N HIS A 202 6.92 14.00 -6.95
CA HIS A 202 6.95 15.37 -6.46
C HIS A 202 8.11 15.61 -5.46
N GLU A 203 8.45 14.62 -4.62
CA GLU A 203 9.59 14.71 -3.71
C GLU A 203 10.90 14.76 -4.49
N VAL A 204 11.03 13.89 -5.51
CA VAL A 204 12.20 13.89 -6.40
C VAL A 204 12.39 15.25 -7.04
N MET A 205 11.32 15.82 -7.62
CA MET A 205 11.37 17.15 -8.27
C MET A 205 11.70 18.27 -7.26
N ALA A 206 11.33 18.11 -6.00
CA ALA A 206 11.52 19.14 -4.98
C ALA A 206 12.93 19.17 -4.38
N ILE A 207 13.63 18.02 -4.29
CA ILE A 207 14.86 17.92 -3.50
C ILE A 207 16.10 17.52 -4.28
N SER A 208 15.98 16.72 -5.37
CA SER A 208 17.15 16.15 -6.03
C SER A 208 17.79 17.07 -7.07
N ASP A 209 19.09 16.94 -7.24
CA ASP A 209 19.84 17.57 -8.33
C ASP A 209 19.78 16.70 -9.61
N ARG A 210 19.89 15.37 -9.44
CA ARG A 210 19.81 14.37 -10.50
C ARG A 210 18.91 13.22 -10.07
N VAL A 211 18.37 12.52 -11.07
CA VAL A 211 17.51 11.35 -10.89
C VAL A 211 18.05 10.18 -11.68
N ALA A 212 18.38 9.08 -11.02
CA ALA A 212 18.71 7.82 -11.66
C ALA A 212 17.49 6.89 -11.62
N VAL A 213 17.06 6.42 -12.79
CA VAL A 213 15.89 5.55 -12.93
C VAL A 213 16.31 4.10 -13.07
N LEU A 214 15.80 3.24 -12.17
CA LEU A 214 15.95 1.79 -12.25
C LEU A 214 14.64 1.13 -12.66
N ARG A 215 14.72 0.16 -13.58
CA ARG A 215 13.59 -0.65 -14.02
C ARG A 215 14.01 -2.10 -14.23
N LYS A 216 13.30 -3.03 -13.61
CA LYS A 216 13.53 -4.50 -13.70
C LYS A 216 15.01 -4.90 -13.46
N GLY A 217 15.68 -4.24 -12.52
CA GLY A 217 17.08 -4.51 -12.14
C GLY A 217 18.12 -3.81 -13.00
N GLU A 218 17.75 -3.01 -13.97
CA GLU A 218 18.65 -2.28 -14.86
C GLU A 218 18.60 -0.77 -14.63
N HIS A 219 19.71 -0.10 -14.82
CA HIS A 219 19.79 1.35 -14.90
C HIS A 219 19.32 1.82 -16.28
N ILE A 220 18.30 2.64 -16.32
CA ILE A 220 17.69 3.14 -17.56
C ILE A 220 18.34 4.44 -18.02
N ALA A 221 18.43 5.40 -17.11
CA ALA A 221 19.04 6.71 -17.36
C ALA A 221 19.31 7.43 -16.04
N THR A 222 20.27 8.38 -16.06
CA THR A 222 20.41 9.42 -15.05
C THR A 222 20.21 10.78 -15.71
N VAL A 223 19.29 11.58 -15.21
CA VAL A 223 18.92 12.88 -15.78
C VAL A 223 19.04 13.98 -14.73
N GLU A 224 19.34 15.21 -15.19
CA GLU A 224 19.28 16.40 -14.33
C GLU A 224 17.82 16.70 -14.01
N THR A 225 17.47 16.87 -12.73
CA THR A 225 16.09 17.11 -12.28
C THR A 225 15.49 18.37 -12.91
N ALA A 226 16.29 19.42 -13.07
CA ALA A 226 15.86 20.67 -13.69
C ALA A 226 15.46 20.52 -15.18
N ASN A 227 15.90 19.46 -15.86
CA ASN A 227 15.68 19.22 -17.29
C ASN A 227 14.66 18.10 -17.56
N THR A 228 13.93 17.65 -16.56
CA THR A 228 12.95 16.56 -16.69
C THR A 228 11.59 16.95 -16.14
N THR A 229 10.60 16.08 -16.28
CA THR A 229 9.24 16.25 -15.77
C THR A 229 8.76 14.95 -15.12
N GLU A 230 7.78 15.04 -14.22
CA GLU A 230 7.16 13.85 -13.61
C GLU A 230 6.63 12.84 -14.63
N SER A 231 6.08 13.33 -15.75
CA SER A 231 5.58 12.49 -16.85
C SER A 231 6.73 11.73 -17.54
N ALA A 232 7.86 12.40 -17.81
CA ALA A 232 9.03 11.77 -18.42
C ALA A 232 9.66 10.72 -17.48
N LEU A 233 9.76 11.03 -16.18
CA LEU A 233 10.24 10.08 -15.18
C LEU A 233 9.32 8.87 -15.07
N THR A 234 7.99 9.08 -15.08
CA THR A 234 7.01 7.99 -15.10
C THR A 234 7.18 7.07 -16.31
N GLU A 235 7.38 7.65 -17.50
CA GLU A 235 7.61 6.88 -18.72
C GLU A 235 8.89 6.03 -18.64
N MET A 236 9.98 6.58 -18.10
CA MET A 236 11.22 5.84 -17.86
C MET A 236 11.04 4.70 -16.87
N MET A 237 10.29 4.93 -15.78
CA MET A 237 10.01 3.91 -14.74
C MET A 237 9.18 2.75 -15.27
N VAL A 238 8.08 3.04 -15.98
CA VAL A 238 7.10 2.04 -16.44
C VAL A 238 7.51 1.46 -17.80
N GLY A 239 8.25 2.20 -18.61
CA GLY A 239 8.70 1.79 -19.96
C GLY A 239 7.65 1.93 -21.04
N LYS A 240 6.54 2.59 -20.74
CA LYS A 240 5.48 2.94 -21.70
C LYS A 240 4.86 4.28 -21.30
N LYS A 241 4.34 4.98 -22.30
CA LYS A 241 3.64 6.24 -22.05
C LYS A 241 2.41 5.98 -21.19
N VAL A 242 2.37 6.58 -20.01
CA VAL A 242 1.24 6.45 -19.08
C VAL A 242 0.35 7.68 -19.26
N VAL A 243 -0.89 7.46 -19.67
CA VAL A 243 -1.91 8.50 -19.67
C VAL A 243 -2.54 8.49 -18.30
N LEU A 244 -2.24 9.49 -17.48
CA LEU A 244 -2.77 9.64 -16.14
C LEU A 244 -4.26 10.05 -16.10
N ASN A 245 -4.80 10.52 -17.25
CA ASN A 245 -6.21 10.83 -17.38
C ASN A 245 -7.02 9.53 -17.55
N ILE A 246 -7.67 9.09 -16.51
CA ILE A 246 -8.66 8.02 -16.58
C ILE A 246 -9.97 8.65 -17.01
N GLU A 247 -10.40 8.39 -18.25
CA GLU A 247 -11.75 8.77 -18.70
C GLU A 247 -12.78 8.01 -17.88
N ARG A 248 -13.58 8.73 -17.12
CA ARG A 248 -14.73 8.19 -16.38
C ARG A 248 -16.00 8.61 -17.08
N SER A 249 -16.87 7.64 -17.36
CA SER A 249 -18.24 7.97 -17.73
C SER A 249 -18.97 8.51 -16.50
N GLU A 250 -19.75 9.57 -16.68
CA GLU A 250 -20.64 10.04 -15.61
C GLU A 250 -21.65 8.95 -15.22
N PRO A 251 -21.96 8.84 -13.93
CA PRO A 251 -22.97 7.88 -13.47
C PRO A 251 -24.31 8.19 -14.11
N LYS A 252 -24.99 7.19 -14.66
CA LYS A 252 -26.36 7.32 -15.15
C LYS A 252 -27.31 7.04 -14.00
N ASP A 253 -28.18 7.98 -13.69
CA ASP A 253 -29.22 7.89 -12.65
C ASP A 253 -28.67 7.34 -11.30
N PRO A 254 -27.75 8.06 -10.62
CA PRO A 254 -27.16 7.60 -9.38
C PRO A 254 -28.22 7.49 -8.29
N ALA A 255 -28.39 6.30 -7.72
CA ALA A 255 -29.32 6.04 -6.62
C ALA A 255 -28.53 5.68 -5.36
N ASP A 256 -29.03 6.06 -4.20
CA ASP A 256 -28.43 5.76 -2.92
C ASP A 256 -28.30 4.25 -2.73
N ARG A 257 -27.14 3.76 -2.29
CA ARG A 257 -26.85 2.35 -2.07
C ARG A 257 -26.47 2.03 -0.65
N LEU A 258 -25.60 2.83 -0.05
CA LEU A 258 -25.22 2.69 1.34
C LEU A 258 -25.35 4.04 2.03
N CYS A 259 -26.26 4.14 2.98
CA CYS A 259 -26.47 5.33 3.78
C CYS A 259 -25.99 5.07 5.19
N ILE A 260 -25.06 5.89 5.65
CA ILE A 260 -24.51 5.85 7.00
C ILE A 260 -24.88 7.17 7.66
N GLU A 261 -25.49 7.13 8.86
CA GLU A 261 -25.90 8.30 9.60
C GLU A 261 -25.51 8.17 11.07
N GLY A 262 -24.71 9.12 11.55
CA GLY A 262 -24.33 9.24 12.96
C GLY A 262 -23.56 8.05 13.51
N LEU A 263 -22.79 7.34 12.68
CA LEU A 263 -22.08 6.12 13.07
C LEU A 263 -21.01 6.42 14.11
N SER A 264 -21.11 5.81 15.27
CA SER A 264 -20.16 5.98 16.37
C SER A 264 -19.66 4.62 16.87
N LEU A 265 -18.37 4.55 17.17
CA LEU A 265 -17.68 3.33 17.60
C LEU A 265 -16.61 3.65 18.62
N LYS A 266 -16.51 2.83 19.69
CA LYS A 266 -15.41 2.86 20.65
C LYS A 266 -14.57 1.60 20.58
N ASN A 267 -13.30 1.73 20.95
CA ASN A 267 -12.42 0.57 21.12
C ASN A 267 -12.70 -0.14 22.46
N GLN A 268 -11.99 -1.27 22.68
CA GLN A 268 -12.10 -2.05 23.91
C GLN A 268 -11.70 -1.28 25.19
N GLU A 269 -10.94 -0.19 25.03
CA GLU A 269 -10.49 0.69 26.10
C GLU A 269 -11.47 1.85 26.36
N GLY A 270 -12.59 1.93 25.59
CA GLY A 270 -13.61 2.97 25.70
C GLY A 270 -13.27 4.27 24.98
N THR A 271 -12.17 4.32 24.22
CA THR A 271 -11.79 5.50 23.42
C THR A 271 -12.65 5.59 22.17
N GLN A 272 -13.20 6.79 21.90
CA GLN A 272 -13.96 7.06 20.68
C GLN A 272 -13.04 6.96 19.45
N ILE A 273 -13.40 6.10 18.49
CA ILE A 273 -12.67 5.92 17.22
C ILE A 273 -13.45 6.54 16.07
N LEU A 274 -14.75 6.29 16.00
CA LEU A 274 -15.66 6.94 15.06
C LEU A 274 -16.63 7.79 15.85
N ASP A 275 -16.82 9.04 15.43
CA ASP A 275 -17.68 10.00 16.07
C ASP A 275 -18.65 10.61 15.06
N HIS A 276 -19.92 10.17 15.12
CA HIS A 276 -21.05 10.65 14.30
C HIS A 276 -20.75 10.71 12.78
N VAL A 277 -20.05 9.70 12.25
CA VAL A 277 -19.71 9.63 10.82
C VAL A 277 -20.96 9.44 9.98
N SER A 278 -21.16 10.32 8.98
CA SER A 278 -22.32 10.27 8.08
C SER A 278 -21.90 10.49 6.65
N PHE A 279 -22.33 9.62 5.74
CA PHE A 279 -22.19 9.78 4.29
C PHE A 279 -23.10 8.83 3.53
N THR A 280 -23.27 9.08 2.23
CA THR A 280 -24.02 8.21 1.32
C THR A 280 -23.16 7.82 0.13
N ALA A 281 -23.07 6.53 -0.15
CA ALA A 281 -22.47 6.00 -1.36
C ALA A 281 -23.58 5.63 -2.36
N ARG A 282 -23.42 6.07 -3.63
CA ARG A 282 -24.43 5.94 -4.69
C ARG A 282 -24.01 4.94 -5.77
N SER A 283 -24.99 4.47 -6.53
CA SER A 283 -24.71 3.59 -7.68
C SER A 283 -23.93 4.33 -8.77
N GLY A 284 -22.92 3.67 -9.34
CA GLY A 284 -22.13 4.20 -10.45
C GLY A 284 -21.07 5.23 -10.06
N GLU A 285 -20.99 5.65 -8.77
CA GLU A 285 -19.93 6.52 -8.29
C GLU A 285 -18.77 5.74 -7.62
N ILE A 286 -17.65 6.40 -7.49
CA ILE A 286 -16.52 5.97 -6.66
C ILE A 286 -16.39 6.98 -5.54
N LEU A 287 -16.81 6.60 -4.33
CA LEU A 287 -16.65 7.42 -3.13
C LEU A 287 -15.30 7.11 -2.50
N GLY A 288 -14.42 8.10 -2.43
CA GLY A 288 -13.13 8.01 -1.74
C GLY A 288 -13.25 8.47 -0.29
N ILE A 289 -12.69 7.69 0.65
CA ILE A 289 -12.57 8.05 2.06
C ILE A 289 -11.09 8.22 2.37
N ALA A 290 -10.68 9.46 2.62
CA ALA A 290 -9.30 9.83 2.93
C ALA A 290 -9.12 10.12 4.42
N GLY A 291 -7.95 9.82 4.96
CA GLY A 291 -7.57 10.10 6.34
C GLY A 291 -6.13 9.68 6.61
N ILE A 292 -5.54 10.22 7.67
CA ILE A 292 -4.22 9.80 8.15
C ILE A 292 -4.33 8.47 8.90
N ALA A 293 -3.21 7.80 9.10
CA ALA A 293 -3.16 6.56 9.89
C ALA A 293 -3.78 6.76 11.28
N GLY A 294 -4.67 5.86 11.69
CA GLY A 294 -5.37 5.93 12.97
C GLY A 294 -6.62 6.83 13.00
N SER A 295 -7.07 7.36 11.84
CA SER A 295 -8.29 8.20 11.78
C SER A 295 -9.61 7.40 11.73
N GLY A 296 -9.58 6.08 11.95
CA GLY A 296 -10.78 5.24 12.05
C GLY A 296 -11.25 4.63 10.72
N GLN A 297 -10.50 4.79 9.61
CA GLN A 297 -10.85 4.22 8.31
C GLN A 297 -11.01 2.71 8.35
N LYS A 298 -10.09 2.00 9.02
CA LYS A 298 -10.12 0.55 9.18
C LYS A 298 -11.38 0.12 9.92
N GLU A 299 -11.65 0.77 11.04
CA GLU A 299 -12.80 0.48 11.91
C GLU A 299 -14.13 0.77 11.20
N LEU A 300 -14.19 1.83 10.39
CA LEU A 300 -15.34 2.12 9.53
C LEU A 300 -15.61 0.98 8.53
N LEU A 301 -14.54 0.44 7.92
CA LEU A 301 -14.65 -0.69 7.02
C LEU A 301 -15.12 -1.96 7.70
N GLU A 302 -14.55 -2.26 8.84
CA GLU A 302 -14.91 -3.41 9.66
C GLU A 302 -16.37 -3.30 10.12
N ALA A 303 -16.83 -2.10 10.46
CA ALA A 303 -18.22 -1.83 10.80
C ALA A 303 -19.17 -2.10 9.62
N ILE A 304 -18.86 -1.59 8.43
CA ILE A 304 -19.65 -1.85 7.21
C ILE A 304 -19.67 -3.34 6.85
N ALA A 305 -18.58 -4.05 7.13
CA ALA A 305 -18.47 -5.50 6.88
C ALA A 305 -19.12 -6.37 7.96
N GLY A 306 -19.67 -5.79 9.03
CA GLY A 306 -20.27 -6.51 10.16
C GLY A 306 -19.24 -7.19 11.08
N LEU A 307 -17.98 -6.72 11.06
CA LEU A 307 -16.90 -7.23 11.90
C LEU A 307 -16.78 -6.47 13.23
N GLN A 308 -17.42 -5.30 13.33
CA GLN A 308 -17.50 -4.48 14.54
C GLN A 308 -18.95 -4.30 14.94
N HIS A 309 -19.23 -4.32 16.26
CA HIS A 309 -20.54 -3.98 16.78
C HIS A 309 -20.68 -2.47 16.88
N LEU A 310 -21.78 -1.92 16.37
CA LEU A 310 -22.06 -0.50 16.36
C LEU A 310 -22.80 -0.09 17.64
N GLU A 311 -22.33 0.96 18.31
CA GLU A 311 -23.00 1.52 19.49
C GLU A 311 -24.15 2.43 19.09
N GLU A 312 -23.90 3.33 18.15
CA GLU A 312 -24.86 4.35 17.72
C GLU A 312 -24.83 4.54 16.18
N GLY A 313 -25.92 5.12 15.67
CA GLY A 313 -26.06 5.44 14.24
C GLY A 313 -26.85 4.41 13.46
N SER A 314 -26.99 4.64 12.17
CA SER A 314 -27.66 3.74 11.22
C SER A 314 -26.73 3.35 10.07
N LEU A 315 -26.93 2.13 9.57
CA LEU A 315 -26.18 1.58 8.44
C LEU A 315 -27.15 0.89 7.50
N ILE A 316 -27.66 1.64 6.53
CA ILE A 316 -28.76 1.23 5.65
C ILE A 316 -28.24 0.89 4.27
N PHE A 317 -28.57 -0.29 3.79
CA PHE A 317 -28.28 -0.73 2.43
C PHE A 317 -29.56 -0.75 1.59
N HIS A 318 -29.55 -0.03 0.46
CA HIS A 318 -30.58 -0.06 -0.57
C HIS A 318 -30.24 -1.15 -1.59
N ASN A 319 -30.78 -2.32 -1.39
CA ASN A 319 -30.55 -3.49 -2.27
C ASN A 319 -31.35 -3.33 -3.56
N PRO A 320 -30.71 -3.14 -4.73
CA PRO A 320 -31.39 -2.87 -5.97
C PRO A 320 -32.13 -4.12 -6.47
N LYS A 321 -33.43 -4.12 -6.26
CA LYS A 321 -34.33 -5.15 -6.82
C LYS A 321 -35.18 -4.61 -7.97
N LYS A 322 -35.05 -3.34 -8.29
CA LYS A 322 -35.70 -2.68 -9.43
C LYS A 322 -35.33 -3.44 -10.71
N ASP A 323 -36.32 -3.78 -11.51
CA ASP A 323 -36.20 -4.51 -12.76
C ASP A 323 -35.70 -5.98 -12.64
N GLN A 324 -35.61 -6.52 -11.42
CA GLN A 324 -35.34 -7.94 -11.24
C GLN A 324 -36.65 -8.75 -11.25
N PRO A 325 -36.74 -9.82 -12.03
CA PRO A 325 -37.89 -10.69 -11.98
C PRO A 325 -38.09 -11.31 -10.59
N VAL A 326 -39.32 -11.28 -10.11
CA VAL A 326 -39.67 -11.96 -8.87
C VAL A 326 -39.61 -13.49 -9.13
N THR A 327 -38.95 -14.22 -8.22
CA THR A 327 -38.86 -15.70 -8.34
C THR A 327 -39.37 -16.39 -7.08
N PHE A 328 -39.81 -17.62 -7.22
CA PHE A 328 -40.24 -18.46 -6.08
C PHE A 328 -39.05 -19.15 -5.37
N PHE A 329 -37.84 -19.07 -5.90
CA PHE A 329 -36.71 -19.87 -5.43
C PHE A 329 -36.39 -19.67 -3.92
N HIS A 330 -36.63 -18.47 -3.39
CA HIS A 330 -36.45 -18.17 -1.95
C HIS A 330 -37.72 -17.70 -1.25
N LYS A 331 -38.89 -17.72 -1.92
CA LYS A 331 -40.15 -17.21 -1.37
C LYS A 331 -41.29 -18.14 -1.67
N ASN A 332 -42.09 -18.43 -0.66
CA ASN A 332 -43.32 -19.16 -0.87
C ASN A 332 -44.41 -18.23 -1.49
N LEU A 333 -45.46 -18.81 -2.02
CA LEU A 333 -46.57 -18.06 -2.64
C LEU A 333 -47.26 -17.08 -1.68
N HIS A 334 -47.35 -17.44 -0.43
CA HIS A 334 -47.90 -16.55 0.62
C HIS A 334 -47.12 -15.26 0.74
N ARG A 335 -45.78 -15.35 0.81
CA ARG A 335 -44.89 -14.15 0.90
C ARG A 335 -44.94 -13.31 -0.37
N VAL A 336 -45.05 -13.94 -1.55
CA VAL A 336 -45.20 -13.21 -2.82
C VAL A 336 -46.52 -12.44 -2.86
N LYS A 337 -47.64 -13.03 -2.40
CA LYS A 337 -48.91 -12.33 -2.28
C LYS A 337 -48.87 -11.17 -1.27
N GLN A 338 -48.24 -11.37 -0.16
CA GLN A 338 -48.05 -10.33 0.86
C GLN A 338 -47.26 -9.13 0.29
N LEU A 339 -46.11 -9.36 -0.35
CA LEU A 339 -45.29 -8.32 -0.96
C LEU A 339 -46.02 -7.59 -2.10
N ALA A 340 -46.84 -8.28 -2.88
CA ALA A 340 -47.69 -7.61 -3.88
C ALA A 340 -48.75 -6.71 -3.25
N ALA A 341 -49.34 -7.13 -2.12
CA ALA A 341 -50.28 -6.29 -1.36
C ALA A 341 -49.61 -5.06 -0.73
N GLU A 342 -48.37 -5.19 -0.36
CA GLU A 342 -47.49 -4.07 0.13
C GLU A 342 -47.04 -3.15 -1.03
N GLY A 343 -47.36 -3.43 -2.28
CA GLY A 343 -47.02 -2.64 -3.46
C GLY A 343 -45.55 -2.79 -3.89
N ALA A 344 -44.85 -3.86 -3.48
CA ALA A 344 -43.44 -4.10 -3.76
C ALA A 344 -43.12 -4.50 -5.20
N PHE A 345 -44.13 -4.74 -6.04
CA PHE A 345 -43.96 -5.27 -7.41
C PHE A 345 -44.58 -4.37 -8.45
N ARG A 346 -44.02 -4.39 -9.68
CA ARG A 346 -44.56 -3.76 -10.87
C ARG A 346 -44.52 -4.69 -12.06
N TYR A 347 -45.30 -4.41 -13.09
CA TYR A 347 -45.15 -5.00 -14.42
C TYR A 347 -44.08 -4.27 -15.23
N GLU A 348 -43.70 -4.83 -16.40
CA GLU A 348 -42.71 -4.20 -17.30
C GLU A 348 -43.12 -2.79 -17.76
N ASP A 349 -44.43 -2.52 -17.88
CA ASP A 349 -44.99 -1.20 -18.21
C ASP A 349 -44.97 -0.18 -17.06
N GLY A 350 -44.49 -0.59 -15.86
CA GLY A 350 -44.38 0.24 -14.66
C GLY A 350 -45.63 0.21 -13.76
N GLU A 351 -46.75 -0.44 -14.17
CA GLU A 351 -47.93 -0.55 -13.32
C GLU A 351 -47.67 -1.43 -12.09
N THR A 352 -48.27 -1.04 -10.94
CA THR A 352 -48.17 -1.81 -9.69
C THR A 352 -48.91 -3.15 -9.82
N VAL A 353 -48.22 -4.23 -9.45
CA VAL A 353 -48.80 -5.57 -9.53
C VAL A 353 -49.88 -5.74 -8.47
N SER A 354 -51.09 -6.17 -8.91
CA SER A 354 -52.14 -6.64 -8.03
C SER A 354 -52.49 -8.10 -8.36
N PHE A 355 -52.54 -8.91 -7.31
CA PHE A 355 -53.00 -10.31 -7.42
C PHE A 355 -54.47 -10.48 -6.96
N ALA A 356 -55.17 -9.39 -6.71
CA ALA A 356 -56.58 -9.44 -6.36
C ALA A 356 -57.40 -10.14 -7.46
N GLY A 357 -58.21 -11.12 -7.09
CA GLY A 357 -59.02 -11.90 -8.03
C GLY A 357 -58.28 -12.94 -8.87
N LYS A 358 -56.95 -13.09 -8.73
CA LYS A 358 -56.15 -14.11 -9.45
C LYS A 358 -56.02 -15.40 -8.64
N THR A 359 -56.09 -16.51 -9.34
CA THR A 359 -55.85 -17.85 -8.75
C THR A 359 -54.35 -18.09 -8.52
N ASP A 360 -54.05 -19.02 -7.62
CA ASP A 360 -52.65 -19.40 -7.33
C ASP A 360 -51.87 -19.85 -8.57
N LYS A 361 -52.58 -20.48 -9.52
CA LYS A 361 -52.01 -20.95 -10.79
C LYS A 361 -51.63 -19.77 -11.69
N GLU A 362 -52.49 -18.76 -11.79
CA GLU A 362 -52.24 -17.54 -12.58
C GLU A 362 -51.10 -16.72 -12.00
N ILE A 363 -51.03 -16.58 -10.68
CA ILE A 363 -49.93 -15.86 -9.99
C ILE A 363 -48.59 -16.57 -10.26
N ARG A 364 -48.59 -17.91 -10.16
CA ARG A 364 -47.38 -18.70 -10.48
C ARG A 364 -46.94 -18.53 -11.93
N ALA A 365 -47.90 -18.52 -12.88
CA ALA A 365 -47.60 -18.28 -14.28
C ALA A 365 -46.97 -16.91 -14.52
N LEU A 366 -47.57 -15.83 -13.99
CA LEU A 366 -47.06 -14.46 -14.13
C LEU A 366 -45.65 -14.29 -13.56
N VAL A 367 -45.36 -14.88 -12.39
CA VAL A 367 -44.05 -14.82 -11.75
C VAL A 367 -43.01 -15.64 -12.53
N ASN A 368 -43.38 -16.86 -12.99
CA ASN A 368 -42.45 -17.71 -13.73
C ASN A 368 -42.17 -17.18 -15.15
N ASP A 369 -43.10 -16.45 -15.76
CA ASP A 369 -42.91 -15.76 -17.04
C ASP A 369 -41.99 -14.53 -16.94
N GLY A 370 -41.54 -14.16 -15.71
CA GLY A 370 -40.68 -12.99 -15.47
C GLY A 370 -41.38 -11.64 -15.61
N LYS A 371 -42.71 -11.62 -15.73
CA LYS A 371 -43.52 -10.40 -15.93
C LYS A 371 -43.73 -9.57 -14.67
N VAL A 372 -43.35 -10.11 -13.51
CA VAL A 372 -43.44 -9.44 -12.21
C VAL A 372 -42.05 -9.01 -11.77
N LEU A 373 -41.85 -7.72 -11.64
CA LEU A 373 -40.57 -7.09 -11.27
C LEU A 373 -40.66 -6.44 -9.89
N PHE A 374 -39.55 -6.27 -9.19
CA PHE A 374 -39.52 -5.45 -8.00
C PHE A 374 -39.68 -3.96 -8.36
N LYS A 375 -40.51 -3.24 -7.60
CA LYS A 375 -40.83 -1.82 -7.84
C LYS A 375 -39.79 -0.88 -7.25
N GLU A 376 -39.27 -1.23 -6.09
CA GLU A 376 -38.37 -0.40 -5.32
C GLU A 376 -37.19 -1.21 -4.78
N ASP A 377 -36.15 -0.50 -4.37
CA ASP A 377 -35.03 -1.12 -3.67
C ASP A 377 -35.50 -1.66 -2.31
N GLU A 378 -34.97 -2.78 -1.90
CA GLU A 378 -35.19 -3.32 -0.55
C GLU A 378 -34.29 -2.61 0.44
N ILE A 379 -34.87 -1.96 1.43
CA ILE A 379 -34.14 -1.26 2.49
C ILE A 379 -33.74 -2.29 3.56
N ILE A 380 -32.45 -2.42 3.84
CA ILE A 380 -31.89 -3.39 4.76
C ILE A 380 -30.99 -2.70 5.79
N ASP A 381 -31.31 -2.83 7.07
CA ASP A 381 -30.39 -2.45 8.14
C ASP A 381 -29.29 -3.49 8.30
N LEU A 382 -28.02 -3.05 8.23
CA LEU A 382 -26.85 -3.92 8.28
C LEU A 382 -26.25 -4.06 9.71
N ARG A 383 -26.69 -3.27 10.69
CA ARG A 383 -26.08 -3.20 12.03
C ARG A 383 -25.95 -4.54 12.74
N ASP A 384 -26.97 -5.36 12.63
CA ASP A 384 -27.03 -6.66 13.32
C ASP A 384 -26.81 -7.84 12.36
N ARG A 385 -26.29 -7.57 11.17
CA ARG A 385 -26.01 -8.61 10.17
C ARG A 385 -24.61 -9.17 10.35
N THR A 386 -24.51 -10.47 10.21
CA THR A 386 -23.22 -11.14 10.17
C THR A 386 -22.46 -10.82 8.88
N PRO A 387 -21.12 -10.90 8.85
CA PRO A 387 -20.34 -10.71 7.64
C PRO A 387 -20.75 -11.62 6.47
N LEU A 388 -21.26 -12.80 6.77
CA LEU A 388 -21.74 -13.73 5.76
C LEU A 388 -23.04 -13.23 5.11
N GLU A 389 -24.01 -12.77 5.91
CA GLU A 389 -25.27 -12.20 5.42
C GLU A 389 -25.02 -10.93 4.59
N ILE A 390 -24.14 -10.05 5.05
CA ILE A 390 -23.74 -8.83 4.30
C ILE A 390 -23.14 -9.20 2.95
N ARG A 391 -22.30 -10.21 2.90
CA ARG A 391 -21.73 -10.72 1.66
C ARG A 391 -22.78 -11.34 0.73
N GLU A 392 -23.79 -12.02 1.26
CA GLU A 392 -24.89 -12.60 0.48
C GLU A 392 -25.80 -11.53 -0.15
N LEU A 393 -25.88 -10.34 0.46
CA LEU A 393 -26.52 -9.16 -0.13
C LEU A 393 -25.76 -8.58 -1.32
N GLY A 394 -24.56 -9.06 -1.61
CA GLY A 394 -23.71 -8.56 -2.69
C GLY A 394 -22.71 -7.49 -2.28
N ILE A 395 -22.69 -7.07 -1.01
CA ILE A 395 -21.68 -6.16 -0.47
C ILE A 395 -20.39 -6.95 -0.27
N ARG A 396 -19.35 -6.59 -1.03
CA ARG A 396 -18.07 -7.31 -1.01
C ARG A 396 -16.97 -6.40 -0.48
N LEU A 397 -16.34 -6.83 0.59
CA LEU A 397 -15.14 -6.20 1.10
C LEU A 397 -13.90 -6.78 0.40
N SER A 398 -13.14 -5.93 -0.26
CA SER A 398 -11.82 -6.22 -0.80
C SER A 398 -10.79 -5.47 0.01
N PHE A 399 -10.18 -6.13 0.98
CA PHE A 399 -9.24 -5.52 1.91
C PHE A 399 -7.80 -5.76 1.47
N VAL A 400 -7.04 -4.68 1.32
CA VAL A 400 -5.59 -4.69 1.04
C VAL A 400 -4.89 -4.02 2.23
N PRO A 401 -4.51 -4.78 3.26
CA PRO A 401 -3.92 -4.24 4.48
C PRO A 401 -2.46 -3.81 4.27
N GLU A 402 -1.95 -2.94 5.14
CA GLU A 402 -0.54 -2.60 5.23
C GLU A 402 0.31 -3.85 5.49
N ASP A 403 -0.07 -4.66 6.50
CA ASP A 403 0.52 -5.99 6.73
C ASP A 403 -0.07 -7.02 5.76
N ARG A 404 0.57 -7.11 4.60
CA ARG A 404 0.15 -7.96 3.49
C ARG A 404 0.20 -9.45 3.82
N LEU A 405 1.17 -9.88 4.66
CA LEU A 405 1.40 -11.29 5.00
C LEU A 405 0.75 -11.71 6.32
N GLY A 406 0.49 -10.79 7.24
CA GLY A 406 -0.21 -11.09 8.50
C GLY A 406 -1.72 -11.09 8.36
N MET A 407 -2.27 -10.12 7.61
CA MET A 407 -3.71 -9.92 7.48
C MET A 407 -4.25 -10.23 6.07
N GLY A 408 -3.44 -9.99 5.03
CA GLY A 408 -3.88 -10.11 3.64
C GLY A 408 -3.77 -11.52 3.08
N LEU A 409 -2.62 -12.16 3.19
CA LEU A 409 -2.30 -13.48 2.67
C LEU A 409 -1.70 -14.36 3.76
N VAL A 410 -1.85 -15.67 3.64
CA VAL A 410 -1.18 -16.63 4.52
C VAL A 410 0.21 -16.92 3.98
N GLY A 411 1.24 -16.33 4.59
CA GLY A 411 2.61 -16.34 4.09
C GLY A 411 3.21 -17.73 3.84
N ASN A 412 2.83 -18.74 4.63
CA ASN A 412 3.30 -20.11 4.49
C ASN A 412 2.58 -20.91 3.39
N MET A 413 1.43 -20.45 2.92
CA MET A 413 0.70 -21.07 1.82
C MET A 413 1.23 -20.58 0.48
N ASP A 414 1.09 -21.38 -0.56
CA ASP A 414 1.41 -21.01 -1.93
C ASP A 414 0.34 -20.09 -2.53
N ILE A 415 0.55 -19.62 -3.76
CA ILE A 415 -0.38 -18.71 -4.43
C ILE A 415 -1.73 -19.42 -4.67
N VAL A 416 -1.72 -20.70 -5.09
CA VAL A 416 -2.93 -21.47 -5.37
C VAL A 416 -3.78 -21.63 -4.10
N ASP A 417 -3.17 -22.03 -3.01
CA ASP A 417 -3.87 -22.22 -1.73
C ASP A 417 -4.42 -20.88 -1.19
N ASN A 418 -3.70 -19.79 -1.34
CA ASN A 418 -4.21 -18.45 -1.01
C ASN A 418 -5.43 -18.04 -1.85
N MET A 419 -5.46 -18.39 -3.14
CA MET A 419 -6.64 -18.15 -4.00
C MET A 419 -7.83 -19.01 -3.57
N MET A 420 -7.58 -20.21 -3.06
CA MET A 420 -8.61 -21.15 -2.63
C MET A 420 -9.32 -20.74 -1.34
N LEU A 421 -8.69 -19.99 -0.43
CA LEU A 421 -9.24 -19.64 0.89
C LEU A 421 -10.66 -19.05 0.86
N ARG A 422 -11.07 -18.39 -0.22
CA ARG A 422 -12.42 -17.83 -0.39
C ARG A 422 -13.40 -18.74 -1.12
N SER A 423 -12.93 -19.83 -1.71
CA SER A 423 -13.73 -20.68 -2.61
C SER A 423 -13.79 -22.15 -2.22
N TYR A 424 -13.05 -22.59 -1.19
CA TYR A 424 -12.98 -24.01 -0.81
C TYR A 424 -14.32 -24.67 -0.51
N ARG A 425 -15.34 -23.91 -0.06
CA ARG A 425 -16.70 -24.42 0.24
C ARG A 425 -17.61 -24.52 -0.98
N LYS A 426 -17.20 -24.01 -2.17
CA LYS A 426 -18.03 -23.99 -3.37
C LYS A 426 -18.05 -25.35 -4.13
N GLY A 427 -17.19 -26.30 -3.76
CA GLY A 427 -17.13 -27.64 -4.36
C GLY A 427 -18.28 -28.52 -3.87
N LYS A 428 -18.79 -29.43 -4.77
CA LYS A 428 -19.77 -30.45 -4.42
C LYS A 428 -19.12 -31.76 -3.93
N SER A 429 -17.81 -31.87 -3.95
CA SER A 429 -16.99 -33.04 -3.57
C SER A 429 -16.55 -32.95 -2.11
N MET A 430 -16.28 -34.12 -1.50
CA MET A 430 -15.63 -34.23 -0.20
C MET A 430 -14.16 -33.78 -0.26
N PHE A 431 -13.56 -33.72 -1.47
CA PHE A 431 -12.19 -33.26 -1.70
C PHE A 431 -12.18 -31.82 -2.22
N VAL A 432 -11.14 -31.09 -1.84
CA VAL A 432 -10.94 -29.70 -2.26
C VAL A 432 -10.50 -29.67 -3.72
N ASP A 433 -11.27 -28.98 -4.58
CA ASP A 433 -10.93 -28.76 -5.98
C ASP A 433 -9.97 -27.56 -6.13
N ARG A 434 -8.74 -27.84 -6.57
CA ARG A 434 -7.69 -26.85 -6.82
C ARG A 434 -7.61 -26.38 -8.27
N THR A 435 -8.42 -26.91 -9.17
CA THR A 435 -8.34 -26.63 -10.61
C THR A 435 -8.60 -25.16 -10.91
N LYS A 436 -9.73 -24.61 -10.42
CA LYS A 436 -10.07 -23.19 -10.62
C LYS A 436 -9.11 -22.23 -9.90
N PRO A 437 -8.75 -22.46 -8.62
CA PRO A 437 -7.71 -21.65 -7.95
C PRO A 437 -6.36 -21.69 -8.65
N GLY A 438 -5.95 -22.86 -9.20
CA GLY A 438 -4.72 -23.00 -9.98
C GLY A 438 -4.75 -22.16 -11.25
N ALA A 439 -5.80 -22.29 -12.06
CA ALA A 439 -5.96 -21.48 -13.27
C ALA A 439 -5.99 -19.96 -12.96
N LEU A 440 -6.58 -19.56 -11.82
CA LEU A 440 -6.57 -18.18 -11.38
C LEU A 440 -5.15 -17.73 -10.98
N ALA A 441 -4.40 -18.57 -10.28
CA ALA A 441 -3.02 -18.28 -9.89
C ALA A 441 -2.12 -18.08 -11.12
N ASP A 442 -2.22 -18.98 -12.12
CA ASP A 442 -1.46 -18.88 -13.37
C ASP A 442 -1.82 -17.61 -14.15
N LYS A 443 -3.10 -17.26 -14.20
CA LYS A 443 -3.58 -16.02 -14.82
C LYS A 443 -3.02 -14.78 -14.10
N ILE A 444 -3.00 -14.77 -12.78
CA ILE A 444 -2.44 -13.67 -11.98
C ILE A 444 -0.95 -13.51 -12.26
N ILE A 445 -0.21 -14.61 -12.27
CA ILE A 445 1.23 -14.61 -12.56
C ILE A 445 1.50 -14.01 -13.93
N HIS A 446 0.71 -14.40 -14.93
CA HIS A 446 0.86 -13.90 -16.30
C HIS A 446 0.43 -12.42 -16.44
N ASP A 447 -0.80 -12.07 -16.03
CA ASP A 447 -1.42 -10.76 -16.30
C ASP A 447 -0.74 -9.62 -15.51
N LEU A 448 -0.24 -9.92 -14.30
CA LEU A 448 0.44 -8.94 -13.45
C LEU A 448 1.97 -9.09 -13.45
N GLU A 449 2.50 -9.94 -14.31
CA GLU A 449 3.96 -10.20 -14.36
C GLU A 449 4.55 -10.48 -12.97
N VAL A 450 3.94 -11.42 -12.21
CA VAL A 450 4.43 -11.80 -10.89
C VAL A 450 5.72 -12.60 -11.03
N VAL A 451 6.82 -12.08 -10.51
CA VAL A 451 8.11 -12.79 -10.54
C VAL A 451 8.12 -13.87 -9.46
N THR A 452 7.97 -15.11 -9.88
CA THR A 452 7.94 -16.30 -9.02
C THR A 452 8.46 -17.53 -9.77
N PRO A 453 9.12 -18.49 -9.10
CA PRO A 453 9.52 -19.75 -9.72
C PRO A 453 8.32 -20.61 -10.15
N SER A 454 7.21 -20.58 -9.42
CA SER A 454 5.96 -21.31 -9.74
C SER A 454 4.77 -20.78 -8.94
N ALA A 455 3.55 -21.16 -9.34
CA ALA A 455 2.32 -20.91 -8.58
C ALA A 455 2.31 -21.59 -7.18
N HIS A 456 3.15 -22.60 -6.99
CA HIS A 456 3.31 -23.32 -5.71
C HIS A 456 4.39 -22.74 -4.79
N THR A 457 4.94 -21.57 -5.13
CA THR A 457 5.88 -20.87 -4.25
C THR A 457 5.16 -20.27 -3.05
N PRO A 458 5.58 -20.52 -1.79
CA PRO A 458 5.04 -19.88 -0.61
C PRO A 458 5.13 -18.36 -0.72
N VAL A 459 4.02 -17.66 -0.43
CA VAL A 459 3.89 -16.21 -0.69
C VAL A 459 4.93 -15.39 0.09
N ARG A 460 5.36 -15.85 1.27
CA ARG A 460 6.44 -15.20 2.05
C ARG A 460 7.79 -15.12 1.34
N ARG A 461 8.00 -15.93 0.27
CA ARG A 461 9.23 -15.90 -0.53
C ARG A 461 9.17 -14.93 -1.69
N LEU A 462 8.03 -14.32 -1.93
CA LEU A 462 7.86 -13.30 -2.95
C LEU A 462 8.36 -11.94 -2.43
N SER A 463 8.78 -11.07 -3.34
CA SER A 463 9.05 -9.67 -3.01
C SER A 463 7.75 -8.95 -2.58
N GLY A 464 7.86 -7.89 -1.79
CA GLY A 464 6.70 -7.12 -1.32
C GLY A 464 5.76 -6.67 -2.46
N GLY A 465 6.30 -6.22 -3.60
CA GLY A 465 5.53 -5.87 -4.78
C GLY A 465 4.78 -7.06 -5.40
N ASN A 466 5.42 -8.23 -5.47
CA ASN A 466 4.77 -9.46 -5.96
C ASN A 466 3.69 -9.96 -4.99
N VAL A 467 3.91 -9.85 -3.68
CA VAL A 467 2.88 -10.12 -2.66
C VAL A 467 1.67 -9.23 -2.88
N GLN A 468 1.88 -7.92 -3.14
CA GLN A 468 0.80 -6.97 -3.40
C GLN A 468 0.01 -7.33 -4.66
N LYS A 469 0.68 -7.69 -5.76
CA LYS A 469 0.04 -8.12 -7.01
C LYS A 469 -0.88 -9.33 -6.78
N VAL A 470 -0.40 -10.33 -6.05
CA VAL A 470 -1.18 -11.53 -5.68
C VAL A 470 -2.37 -11.17 -4.80
N LEU A 471 -2.20 -10.26 -3.84
CA LEU A 471 -3.25 -9.83 -2.92
C LEU A 471 -4.37 -9.07 -3.65
N VAL A 472 -4.03 -8.07 -4.46
CA VAL A 472 -5.01 -7.24 -5.20
C VAL A 472 -5.90 -8.12 -6.08
N ARG A 473 -5.33 -9.05 -6.84
CA ARG A 473 -6.10 -9.91 -7.74
C ARG A 473 -6.91 -10.99 -7.02
N ARG A 474 -6.48 -11.44 -5.83
CA ARG A 474 -7.29 -12.33 -4.97
C ARG A 474 -8.63 -11.71 -4.60
N THR A 475 -8.71 -10.39 -4.55
CA THR A 475 -9.94 -9.66 -4.21
C THR A 475 -10.93 -9.62 -5.38
N GLU A 476 -10.48 -9.87 -6.62
CA GLU A 476 -11.36 -9.97 -7.78
C GLU A 476 -12.12 -11.31 -7.81
N SER A 477 -13.30 -11.32 -8.43
CA SER A 477 -14.15 -12.52 -8.48
C SER A 477 -13.53 -13.63 -9.33
N PRO A 478 -13.67 -14.92 -8.95
CA PRO A 478 -13.18 -16.07 -9.76
C PRO A 478 -13.80 -16.16 -11.15
N ASP A 479 -14.91 -15.47 -11.41
CA ASP A 479 -15.67 -15.54 -12.64
C ASP A 479 -15.11 -14.66 -13.78
N GLY A 480 -13.86 -14.15 -13.63
CA GLY A 480 -13.05 -13.64 -14.76
C GLY A 480 -13.58 -12.40 -15.48
N GLY A 481 -14.57 -11.75 -14.96
CA GLY A 481 -15.07 -10.47 -15.47
C GLY A 481 -14.52 -9.33 -14.62
N VAL A 482 -13.81 -8.37 -15.22
CA VAL A 482 -13.97 -6.98 -14.79
C VAL A 482 -15.47 -6.81 -14.57
N PRO A 483 -15.95 -6.33 -13.40
CA PRO A 483 -17.37 -6.21 -13.19
C PRO A 483 -17.94 -5.25 -14.24
N ARG A 484 -18.41 -5.79 -15.37
CA ARG A 484 -19.44 -5.12 -16.14
C ARG A 484 -20.63 -5.09 -15.19
N ALA A 485 -21.08 -3.90 -14.89
CA ALA A 485 -22.19 -3.61 -14.02
C ALA A 485 -23.37 -4.57 -14.24
N ARG A 486 -23.38 -5.68 -13.53
CA ARG A 486 -24.53 -6.50 -13.25
C ARG A 486 -24.55 -6.67 -11.74
N SER A 487 -25.29 -5.78 -11.08
CA SER A 487 -25.82 -5.89 -9.70
C SER A 487 -24.89 -6.40 -8.59
N GLY A 488 -23.64 -5.96 -8.56
CA GLY A 488 -22.76 -6.21 -7.42
C GLY A 488 -22.03 -4.92 -7.03
N HIS A 489 -22.35 -4.37 -5.86
CA HIS A 489 -21.64 -3.22 -5.33
C HIS A 489 -20.32 -3.69 -4.74
N GLN A 490 -19.20 -3.15 -5.21
CA GLN A 490 -17.86 -3.47 -4.73
C GLN A 490 -17.34 -2.24 -4.00
N LEU A 491 -17.22 -2.33 -2.68
CA LEU A 491 -16.43 -1.42 -1.89
C LEU A 491 -14.95 -1.84 -2.07
N LEU A 492 -14.23 -1.13 -2.93
CA LEU A 492 -12.78 -1.22 -3.03
C LEU A 492 -12.21 -0.18 -2.06
N LEU A 493 -11.67 -0.67 -0.96
CA LEU A 493 -10.97 0.15 0.00
C LEU A 493 -9.50 -0.24 -0.07
N HIS A 494 -8.70 0.68 -0.58
CA HIS A 494 -7.27 0.66 -0.44
C HIS A 494 -6.94 1.40 0.86
N ASP A 495 -6.28 0.71 1.81
CA ASP A 495 -5.33 1.40 2.65
C ASP A 495 -4.21 1.85 1.71
N LEU A 496 -4.35 3.04 1.17
CA LEU A 496 -3.23 3.73 0.61
C LEU A 496 -2.29 3.99 1.81
N PRO A 497 -0.99 3.63 1.72
CA PRO A 497 -0.02 4.28 2.56
C PRO A 497 -0.31 5.77 2.40
N SER A 498 -0.41 6.49 3.52
CA SER A 498 -0.77 7.91 3.59
C SER A 498 -0.36 8.59 2.30
N ALA A 499 -1.34 8.83 1.43
CA ALA A 499 -1.13 9.65 0.25
C ALA A 499 -1.00 11.07 0.76
N GLU A 500 0.20 11.56 0.80
CA GLU A 500 0.54 12.95 0.72
C GLU A 500 1.19 13.24 -0.61
#